data_c69db7db7eb1b60b00691bc00c6737ba
#
_entry.id   c69db7db7eb1b60b00691bc00c6737ba
#
_cell.length_a   1.000
_cell.length_b   1.000
_cell.length_c   1.000
_cell.angle_alpha   90.00
_cell.angle_beta   90.00
_cell.angle_gamma   90.00
#
_symmetry.space_group_name_H-M   'P 1'
#
loop_
_entity.id
_entity.type
_entity.pdbx_description
1 polymer ?
#
loop_
_entity_poly.entity_id
_entity_poly.type
_entity_poly.pdbx_seq_one_letter_code
_entity_poly.pdbx_strand_id
1 'polypeptide(L)'
;MSSLANLVTATEPSQLRDPAVARICVDRSVRRLALFGSRLRGTHGPDSDIDLLVEFEPGCAPGLLALSAFEIELGQILGHKVDWRTPQDLSRHFRDEVLRSARTVYAA
;
A
#
# COMPACT_ATOMS: atom_id res chain seq x y z
N MET A 1 -20.79 1.59 -19.21
CA MET A 1 -20.92 1.83 -17.97
C MET A 1 -19.79 1.40 -17.13
N SER A 2 -19.87 0.33 -16.59
CA SER A 2 -18.85 -0.10 -15.67
C SER A 2 -17.47 -0.26 -16.29
N SER A 3 -17.37 -0.48 -17.61
CA SER A 3 -16.07 -0.67 -18.23
C SER A 3 -15.17 0.54 -18.15
N LEU A 4 -15.73 1.74 -18.26
CA LEU A 4 -14.91 2.94 -18.10
C LEU A 4 -14.39 3.11 -16.69
N ALA A 5 -15.23 2.82 -15.70
CA ALA A 5 -14.81 2.88 -14.32
C ALA A 5 -13.69 1.87 -14.04
N ASN A 6 -13.78 0.68 -14.62
CA ASN A 6 -12.75 -0.32 -14.48
C ASN A 6 -11.44 0.13 -15.10
N LEU A 7 -11.49 0.79 -16.25
CA LEU A 7 -10.29 1.30 -16.89
C LEU A 7 -9.62 2.39 -16.04
N VAL A 8 -10.42 3.25 -15.44
CA VAL A 8 -9.90 4.33 -14.60
C VAL A 8 -9.16 3.77 -13.39
N THR A 9 -9.65 2.67 -12.85
CA THR A 9 -9.04 2.05 -11.66
C THR A 9 -8.06 0.93 -11.99
N ALA A 10 -7.73 0.74 -13.28
CA ALA A 10 -6.92 -0.39 -13.72
C ALA A 10 -5.50 -0.39 -13.16
N THR A 11 -4.96 0.77 -12.74
CA THR A 11 -3.63 0.85 -12.17
C THR A 11 -3.59 0.46 -10.70
N GLU A 12 -4.74 0.31 -10.07
CA GLU A 12 -4.86 -0.01 -8.65
C GLU A 12 -5.50 -1.40 -8.51
N PRO A 13 -4.86 -2.34 -7.81
CA PRO A 13 -5.48 -3.64 -7.57
C PRO A 13 -6.78 -3.49 -6.82
N SER A 14 -7.86 -4.09 -7.33
CA SER A 14 -9.17 -4.01 -6.69
C SER A 14 -9.14 -4.58 -5.27
N GLN A 15 -8.25 -5.53 -5.01
CA GLN A 15 -8.10 -6.14 -3.70
C GLN A 15 -7.70 -5.14 -2.62
N LEU A 16 -7.10 -4.01 -2.98
CA LEU A 16 -6.78 -2.96 -2.01
C LEU A 16 -8.03 -2.39 -1.34
N ARG A 17 -9.20 -2.55 -1.96
CA ARG A 17 -10.49 -2.13 -1.40
C ARG A 17 -11.15 -3.22 -0.57
N ASP A 18 -10.54 -4.40 -0.47
CA ASP A 18 -11.10 -5.49 0.32
C ASP A 18 -11.16 -5.08 1.79
N PRO A 19 -12.30 -5.29 2.47
CA PRO A 19 -12.41 -5.00 3.91
C PRO A 19 -11.35 -5.68 4.77
N ALA A 20 -10.79 -6.80 4.31
CA ALA A 20 -9.71 -7.48 5.04
C ALA A 20 -8.46 -6.61 5.13
N VAL A 21 -8.19 -5.77 4.13
CA VAL A 21 -7.06 -4.84 4.18
C VAL A 21 -7.24 -3.83 5.31
N ALA A 22 -8.42 -3.24 5.40
CA ALA A 22 -8.73 -2.30 6.47
C ALA A 22 -8.63 -2.96 7.85
N ARG A 23 -9.10 -4.20 7.96
CA ARG A 23 -9.05 -4.94 9.21
C ARG A 23 -7.62 -5.17 9.67
N ILE A 24 -6.74 -5.58 8.76
CA ILE A 24 -5.33 -5.77 9.07
C ILE A 24 -4.70 -4.45 9.49
N CYS A 25 -5.03 -3.36 8.82
CA CYS A 25 -4.50 -2.05 9.17
C CYS A 25 -4.89 -1.66 10.59
N VAL A 26 -6.15 -1.89 10.97
CA VAL A 26 -6.61 -1.62 12.34
C VAL A 26 -5.82 -2.47 13.34
N ASP A 27 -5.71 -3.77 13.06
CA ASP A 27 -5.06 -4.71 13.97
C ASP A 27 -3.57 -4.39 14.17
N ARG A 28 -2.93 -3.80 13.18
CA ARG A 28 -1.50 -3.50 13.22
C ARG A 28 -1.21 -2.03 13.53
N SER A 29 -2.21 -1.27 13.93
CA SER A 29 -2.08 0.15 14.28
C SER A 29 -1.54 0.99 13.11
N VAL A 30 -1.97 0.68 11.91
CA VAL A 30 -1.64 1.47 10.72
C VAL A 30 -2.52 2.72 10.72
N ARG A 31 -1.88 3.87 10.57
CA ARG A 31 -2.59 5.14 10.44
C ARG A 31 -2.97 5.42 8.99
N ARG A 32 -2.09 5.09 8.06
CA ARG A 32 -2.34 5.31 6.63
C ARG A 32 -1.64 4.22 5.82
N LEU A 33 -2.34 3.73 4.82
CA LEU A 33 -1.80 2.83 3.81
C LEU A 33 -2.07 3.47 2.45
N ALA A 34 -1.04 3.60 1.63
CA ALA A 34 -1.17 4.28 0.34
C ALA A 34 -0.40 3.54 -0.75
N LEU A 35 -0.93 3.58 -1.96
CA LEU A 35 -0.29 3.00 -3.13
C LEU A 35 0.64 4.02 -3.77
N PHE A 36 1.86 3.59 -4.12
CA PHE A 36 2.79 4.41 -4.87
C PHE A 36 3.55 3.55 -5.87
N GLY A 37 4.49 4.14 -6.61
CA GLY A 37 5.35 3.40 -7.51
C GLY A 37 4.70 3.08 -8.84
N SER A 38 5.14 2.00 -9.48
CA SER A 38 4.78 1.71 -10.86
C SER A 38 3.29 1.47 -11.07
N ARG A 39 2.61 0.86 -10.10
CA ARG A 39 1.17 0.61 -10.24
C ARG A 39 0.37 1.90 -10.22
N LEU A 40 0.78 2.86 -9.41
CA LEU A 40 0.13 4.17 -9.38
C LEU A 40 0.32 4.90 -10.71
N ARG A 41 1.52 4.79 -11.30
CA ARG A 41 1.82 5.44 -12.57
C ARG A 41 1.30 4.69 -13.79
N GLY A 42 0.81 3.46 -13.60
CA GLY A 42 0.35 2.65 -14.71
C GLY A 42 1.46 2.04 -15.55
N THR A 43 2.68 1.99 -15.02
CA THR A 43 3.86 1.45 -15.74
C THR A 43 4.22 0.04 -15.30
N HIS A 44 3.39 -0.56 -14.45
CA HIS A 44 3.66 -1.90 -13.93
C HIS A 44 3.44 -2.99 -14.99
N GLY A 45 4.20 -4.08 -14.89
CA GLY A 45 3.93 -5.30 -15.63
C GLY A 45 3.07 -6.26 -14.80
N PRO A 46 2.69 -7.41 -15.39
CA PRO A 46 1.82 -8.38 -14.68
C PRO A 46 2.45 -8.93 -13.40
N ASP A 47 3.78 -9.02 -13.35
CA ASP A 47 4.49 -9.58 -12.20
C ASP A 47 5.09 -8.50 -11.29
N SER A 48 4.76 -7.25 -11.51
CA SER A 48 5.30 -6.17 -10.68
C SER A 48 4.79 -6.26 -9.24
N ASP A 49 5.67 -5.98 -8.30
CA ASP A 49 5.30 -5.88 -6.88
C ASP A 49 4.33 -4.72 -6.68
N ILE A 50 3.55 -4.81 -5.62
CA ILE A 50 2.68 -3.72 -5.20
C ILE A 50 3.46 -2.88 -4.20
N ASP A 51 3.74 -1.63 -4.55
CA ASP A 51 4.49 -0.71 -3.68
C ASP A 51 3.52 0.03 -2.77
N LEU A 52 3.65 -0.19 -1.47
CA LEU A 52 2.77 0.43 -0.47
C LEU A 52 3.57 1.28 0.50
N LEU A 53 3.03 2.48 0.76
CA LEU A 53 3.53 3.35 1.81
C LEU A 53 2.70 3.11 3.06
N VAL A 54 3.37 2.81 4.16
CA VAL A 54 2.71 2.48 5.43
C VAL A 54 3.15 3.48 6.49
N GLU A 55 2.17 4.12 7.13
CA GLU A 55 2.43 4.99 8.28
C GLU A 55 1.72 4.41 9.48
N PHE A 56 2.46 4.19 10.56
CA PHE A 56 1.90 3.65 11.80
C PHE A 56 1.51 4.76 12.75
N GLU A 57 0.59 4.44 13.66
CA GLU A 57 0.25 5.38 14.73
C GLU A 57 1.50 5.69 15.55
N PRO A 58 1.63 6.92 16.07
CA PRO A 58 2.81 7.29 16.86
C PRO A 58 3.05 6.32 18.01
N GLY A 59 4.30 5.85 18.12
CA GLY A 59 4.68 4.89 19.14
C GLY A 59 4.24 3.46 18.93
N CYS A 60 3.59 3.19 17.78
CA CYS A 60 3.03 1.86 17.48
C CYS A 60 3.76 1.14 16.35
N ALA A 61 4.94 1.60 15.95
CA ALA A 61 5.70 0.93 14.91
C ALA A 61 6.08 -0.48 15.38
N PRO A 62 5.70 -1.52 14.62
CA PRO A 62 5.96 -2.90 15.04
C PRO A 62 7.42 -3.28 14.87
N GLY A 63 7.82 -4.35 15.54
CA GLY A 63 9.13 -4.94 15.34
C GLY A 63 9.24 -5.65 14.01
N LEU A 64 10.45 -6.10 13.69
CA LEU A 64 10.73 -6.68 12.37
C LEU A 64 9.89 -7.91 12.06
N LEU A 65 9.68 -8.79 13.05
CA LEU A 65 8.87 -10.00 12.82
C LEU A 65 7.41 -9.66 12.53
N ALA A 66 6.87 -8.67 13.24
CA ALA A 66 5.49 -8.25 13.01
C ALA A 66 5.34 -7.58 11.66
N LEU A 67 6.35 -6.83 11.20
CA LEU A 67 6.34 -6.24 9.87
C LEU A 67 6.36 -7.31 8.78
N SER A 68 7.15 -8.37 8.97
CA SER A 68 7.19 -9.47 8.02
C SER A 68 5.84 -10.19 7.94
N ALA A 69 5.19 -10.39 9.08
CA ALA A 69 3.86 -10.99 9.10
C ALA A 69 2.84 -10.12 8.38
N PHE A 70 2.90 -8.82 8.57
CA PHE A 70 2.02 -7.86 7.89
C PHE A 70 2.19 -7.93 6.38
N GLU A 71 3.44 -7.98 5.91
CA GLU A 71 3.75 -8.09 4.49
C GLU A 71 3.16 -9.37 3.90
N ILE A 72 3.33 -10.49 4.58
CA ILE A 72 2.82 -11.78 4.13
C ILE A 72 1.29 -11.77 4.09
N GLU A 73 0.65 -11.26 5.12
CA GLU A 73 -0.80 -11.18 5.18
C GLU A 73 -1.37 -10.32 4.05
N LEU A 74 -0.78 -9.16 3.81
CA LEU A 74 -1.19 -8.30 2.70
C LEU A 74 -0.98 -8.99 1.35
N GLY A 75 0.16 -9.65 1.18
CA GLY A 75 0.45 -10.36 -0.06
C GLY A 75 -0.57 -11.45 -0.35
N GLN A 76 -1.02 -12.15 0.67
CA GLN A 76 -2.03 -13.19 0.52
C GLN A 76 -3.39 -12.61 0.10
N ILE A 77 -3.78 -11.48 0.69
CA ILE A 77 -5.04 -10.82 0.35
C ILE A 77 -4.98 -10.28 -1.07
N LEU A 78 -3.87 -9.64 -1.43
CA LEU A 78 -3.73 -8.96 -2.71
C LEU A 78 -3.37 -9.89 -3.86
N GLY A 79 -2.89 -11.10 -3.54
CA GLY A 79 -2.47 -12.05 -4.56
C GLY A 79 -1.21 -11.65 -5.30
N HIS A 80 -0.40 -10.76 -4.71
CA HIS A 80 0.83 -10.26 -5.27
C HIS A 80 1.85 -10.04 -4.17
N LYS A 81 3.12 -10.04 -4.55
CA LYS A 81 4.17 -9.64 -3.63
C LYS A 81 4.03 -8.16 -3.31
N VAL A 82 4.15 -7.81 -2.05
CA VAL A 82 4.06 -6.44 -1.58
C VAL A 82 5.46 -5.94 -1.20
N ASP A 83 5.81 -4.76 -1.69
CA ASP A 83 7.00 -4.04 -1.26
C ASP A 83 6.53 -2.82 -0.50
N TRP A 84 6.67 -2.85 0.84
CA TRP A 84 6.18 -1.76 1.66
C TRP A 84 7.33 -0.89 2.16
N ARG A 85 7.03 0.40 2.33
CA ARG A 85 7.98 1.38 2.85
C ARG A 85 7.29 2.25 3.86
N THR A 86 8.04 2.72 4.86
CA THR A 86 7.58 3.81 5.71
C THR A 86 8.15 5.12 5.15
N PRO A 87 7.61 6.28 5.56
CA PRO A 87 8.19 7.55 5.10
C PRO A 87 9.67 7.68 5.40
N GLN A 88 10.13 7.11 6.51
CA GLN A 88 11.54 7.18 6.91
C GLN A 88 12.44 6.34 6.00
N ASP A 89 11.89 5.32 5.34
CA ASP A 89 12.66 4.48 4.41
C ASP A 89 12.87 5.14 3.07
N LEU A 90 12.13 6.21 2.77
CA LEU A 90 12.23 6.89 1.49
C LEU A 90 13.41 7.87 1.49
N SER A 91 14.06 7.99 0.34
CA SER A 91 15.09 8.98 0.16
C SER A 91 14.55 10.39 0.43
N ARG A 92 15.35 11.23 1.08
CA ARG A 92 14.98 12.62 1.33
C ARG A 92 14.58 13.34 0.04
N HIS A 93 15.24 13.01 -1.06
CA HIS A 93 15.03 13.72 -2.33
C HIS A 93 13.66 13.51 -2.93
N PHE A 94 13.05 12.35 -2.73
CA PHE A 94 11.73 12.09 -3.31
C PHE A 94 10.66 11.73 -2.28
N ARG A 95 10.97 11.83 -0.99
CA ARG A 95 9.99 11.55 0.06
C ARG A 95 8.76 12.43 -0.06
N ASP A 96 8.96 13.73 -0.24
CA ASP A 96 7.85 14.67 -0.34
C ASP A 96 6.99 14.39 -1.56
N GLU A 97 7.61 14.06 -2.67
CA GLU A 97 6.88 13.72 -3.88
C GLU A 97 6.03 12.47 -3.68
N VAL A 98 6.60 11.43 -3.10
CA VAL A 98 5.85 10.20 -2.83
C VAL A 98 4.68 10.47 -1.88
N LEU A 99 4.91 11.23 -0.83
CA LEU A 99 3.86 11.55 0.14
C LEU A 99 2.71 12.33 -0.50
N ARG A 100 3.02 13.22 -1.44
CA ARG A 100 1.98 14.00 -2.15
C ARG A 100 1.24 13.17 -3.19
N SER A 101 1.94 12.31 -3.91
CA SER A 101 1.38 11.60 -5.05
C SER A 101 0.79 10.24 -4.70
N ALA A 102 1.15 9.66 -3.55
CA ALA A 102 0.66 8.36 -3.15
C ALA A 102 -0.86 8.40 -2.97
N ARG A 103 -1.54 7.36 -3.46
CA ARG A 103 -2.99 7.26 -3.34
C ARG A 103 -3.35 6.52 -2.07
N THR A 104 -4.02 7.20 -1.16
CA THR A 104 -4.46 6.59 0.10
C THR A 104 -5.53 5.53 -0.17
N VAL A 105 -5.31 4.33 0.35
CA VAL A 105 -6.29 3.25 0.29
C VAL A 105 -6.88 2.93 1.65
N TYR A 106 -6.23 3.34 2.71
CA TYR A 106 -6.75 3.24 4.07
C TYR A 106 -6.23 4.42 4.91
N ALA A 107 -7.08 5.01 5.70
CA ALA A 107 -6.71 6.03 6.67
C ALA A 107 -7.58 5.88 7.92
N ALA A 108 -6.92 5.87 9.08
CA ALA A 108 -7.63 5.74 10.35
C ALA A 108 -8.38 7.02 10.68
#